data_15168ca035b5611a95abdabcab19b64c
#
_entry.id   15168ca035b5611a95abdabcab19b64c
#
_cell.length_a   1.000
_cell.length_b   1.000
_cell.length_c   1.000
_cell.angle_alpha   90.00
_cell.angle_beta   90.00
_cell.angle_gamma   90.00
#
_symmetry.space_group_name_H-M   'P 1'
#
loop_
_entity.id
_entity.type
_entity.pdbx_description
1 polymer ?
#
loop_
_entity_poly.entity_id
_entity_poly.type
_entity_poly.pdbx_seq_one_letter_code
_entity_poly.pdbx_strand_id
1 'polypeptide(L)'
;MVEIRKSKFETRPEAVPAEKVIRDFKDLEVWRAARILRRDVYQLSLLLPDYEKFALASQLRRAATSVTANIAEGFGRFGYQENAQMCRQARGSVYEIRDHLTTCVDQRYVSLEEARRLDRLAQRVAQMLNGYLRSTLALKAAESG
;
A
#
# COMPACT_ATOMS: atom_id res chain seq x y z
N MET A 1 -22.04 -26.19 6.99
CA MET A 1 -21.61 -25.96 6.96
C MET A 1 -20.97 -25.90 7.16
N VAL A 2 -20.91 -26.08 7.33
CA VAL A 2 -20.13 -25.84 7.49
C VAL A 2 -19.45 -26.04 7.81
N GLU A 3 -19.46 -26.15 7.91
CA GLU A 3 -18.70 -26.21 8.18
C GLU A 3 -18.01 -26.43 8.17
N ILE A 4 -18.22 -26.98 8.14
CA ILE A 4 -17.47 -27.01 7.96
C ILE A 4 -16.74 -27.05 8.01
N ARG A 5 -16.77 -27.26 8.14
CA ARG A 5 -16.01 -27.10 8.02
C ARG A 5 -15.03 -27.04 8.25
N LYS A 6 -14.89 -27.24 8.44
CA LYS A 6 -14.00 -27.02 8.50
C LYS A 6 -13.10 -27.19 8.63
N SER A 7 -13.28 -27.68 8.72
CA SER A 7 -12.44 -27.60 8.65
C SER A 7 -11.73 -27.75 8.47
N LYS A 8 -11.68 -28.13 8.61
CA LYS A 8 -11.14 -27.98 8.00
C LYS A 8 -10.24 -27.75 7.78
N PHE A 9 -10.32 -27.95 8.04
CA PHE A 9 -9.53 -27.41 7.62
C PHE A 9 -8.61 -27.28 7.85
N GLU A 10 -8.53 -27.42 8.22
CA GLU A 10 -7.89 -27.17 8.25
C GLU A 10 -6.88 -27.19 8.17
N THR A 11 -6.77 -27.45 8.21
CA THR A 11 -5.84 -27.69 8.17
C THR A 11 -5.04 -27.71 7.36
N ARG A 12 -5.00 -27.98 6.75
CA ARG A 12 -4.14 -28.04 5.95
C ARG A 12 -3.29 -27.01 5.77
N PRO A 13 -2.90 -26.50 6.32
CA PRO A 13 -2.11 -25.34 6.39
C PRO A 13 -0.79 -25.44 5.70
N GLU A 14 -0.28 -26.55 5.61
CA GLU A 14 1.01 -26.68 4.97
C GLU A 14 0.93 -26.42 3.49
N ALA A 15 -0.26 -26.42 2.96
CA ALA A 15 -0.45 -26.05 1.56
C ALA A 15 -0.13 -24.56 1.34
N VAL A 16 -0.20 -23.77 2.40
CA VAL A 16 -0.02 -22.35 2.31
C VAL A 16 1.37 -21.94 1.81
N PRO A 17 2.46 -22.60 2.26
CA PRO A 17 3.78 -22.14 1.80
C PRO A 17 3.93 -22.06 0.30
N ALA A 18 3.33 -22.99 -0.43
CA ALA A 18 3.44 -22.96 -1.88
C ALA A 18 2.84 -21.71 -2.46
N GLU A 19 1.81 -21.17 -1.80
CA GLU A 19 1.15 -19.96 -2.27
C GLU A 19 1.92 -18.72 -1.93
N LYS A 20 2.93 -18.83 -1.09
CA LYS A 20 3.74 -17.69 -0.67
C LYS A 20 4.92 -17.45 -1.57
N VAL A 21 5.06 -18.19 -2.65
CA VAL A 21 6.16 -17.96 -3.57
C VAL A 21 5.95 -16.64 -4.30
N ILE A 22 6.93 -15.76 -4.18
CA ILE A 22 6.90 -14.43 -4.77
C ILE A 22 7.80 -14.42 -5.98
N ARG A 23 7.24 -14.22 -7.16
CA ARG A 23 7.98 -14.18 -8.41
C ARG A 23 7.99 -12.81 -9.04
N ASP A 24 7.02 -11.98 -8.70
CA ASP A 24 6.87 -10.67 -9.28
C ASP A 24 6.35 -9.73 -8.20
N PHE A 25 6.56 -8.42 -8.38
CA PHE A 25 6.05 -7.46 -7.40
C PHE A 25 4.54 -7.57 -7.24
N LYS A 26 3.84 -8.02 -8.27
CA LYS A 26 2.38 -8.16 -8.21
C LYS A 26 1.93 -9.26 -7.25
N ASP A 27 2.85 -10.12 -6.85
CA ASP A 27 2.58 -11.16 -5.86
C ASP A 27 2.67 -10.64 -4.43
N LEU A 28 3.25 -9.46 -4.24
CA LEU A 28 3.39 -8.87 -2.91
C LEU A 28 2.05 -8.36 -2.42
N GLU A 29 1.64 -8.80 -1.24
CA GLU A 29 0.38 -8.33 -0.66
C GLU A 29 0.38 -6.83 -0.44
N VAL A 30 1.54 -6.27 -0.04
CA VAL A 30 1.64 -4.83 0.18
C VAL A 30 1.42 -4.06 -1.11
N TRP A 31 1.92 -4.57 -2.24
CA TRP A 31 1.68 -3.92 -3.52
C TRP A 31 0.19 -3.98 -3.89
N ARG A 32 -0.44 -5.13 -3.65
CA ARG A 32 -1.86 -5.29 -3.95
C ARG A 32 -2.72 -4.33 -3.13
N ALA A 33 -2.39 -4.17 -1.85
CA ALA A 33 -3.11 -3.22 -1.00
C ALA A 33 -2.88 -1.78 -1.48
N ALA A 34 -1.64 -1.46 -1.85
CA ALA A 34 -1.31 -0.13 -2.38
C ALA A 34 -2.03 0.14 -3.70
N ARG A 35 -2.23 -0.88 -4.52
CA ARG A 35 -2.97 -0.74 -5.77
C ARG A 35 -4.43 -0.36 -5.51
N ILE A 36 -5.04 -0.96 -4.50
CA ILE A 36 -6.41 -0.60 -4.13
C ILE A 36 -6.46 0.84 -3.65
N LEU A 37 -5.50 1.25 -2.82
CA LEU A 37 -5.41 2.63 -2.36
C LEU A 37 -5.28 3.58 -3.55
N ARG A 38 -4.40 3.26 -4.49
CA ARG A 38 -4.19 4.10 -5.68
C ARG A 38 -5.49 4.25 -6.47
N ARG A 39 -6.19 3.14 -6.69
CA ARG A 39 -7.46 3.19 -7.42
C ARG A 39 -8.47 4.08 -6.73
N ASP A 40 -8.57 3.95 -5.40
CA ASP A 40 -9.57 4.70 -4.64
C ASP A 40 -9.20 6.18 -4.55
N VAL A 41 -7.90 6.49 -4.48
CA VAL A 41 -7.45 7.88 -4.52
C VAL A 41 -7.79 8.52 -5.86
N TYR A 42 -7.60 7.78 -6.96
CA TYR A 42 -7.98 8.30 -8.28
C TYR A 42 -9.47 8.62 -8.33
N GLN A 43 -10.31 7.73 -7.79
CA GLN A 43 -11.75 7.96 -7.77
C GLN A 43 -12.09 9.20 -6.92
N LEU A 44 -11.47 9.33 -5.76
CA LEU A 44 -11.71 10.48 -4.90
C LEU A 44 -11.28 11.77 -5.59
N SER A 45 -10.18 11.73 -6.34
CA SER A 45 -9.66 12.94 -6.99
C SER A 45 -10.66 13.53 -7.99
N LEU A 46 -11.57 12.70 -8.52
CA LEU A 46 -12.60 13.18 -9.44
C LEU A 46 -13.68 14.00 -8.74
N LEU A 47 -13.76 13.95 -7.43
CA LEU A 47 -14.74 14.72 -6.66
C LEU A 47 -14.26 16.15 -6.39
N LEU A 48 -12.98 16.43 -6.60
CA LEU A 48 -12.43 17.74 -6.36
C LEU A 48 -12.88 18.71 -7.47
N PRO A 49 -13.01 20.02 -7.16
CA PRO A 49 -13.42 20.98 -8.18
C PRO A 49 -12.35 21.15 -9.25
N ASP A 50 -12.76 21.64 -10.41
CA ASP A 50 -11.88 21.75 -11.57
C ASP A 50 -10.63 22.56 -11.30
N TYR A 51 -10.71 23.58 -10.43
CA TYR A 51 -9.54 24.41 -10.18
C TYR A 51 -8.46 23.66 -9.38
N GLU A 52 -8.78 22.49 -8.84
CA GLU A 52 -7.79 21.64 -8.18
C GLU A 52 -7.21 20.55 -9.10
N LYS A 53 -7.67 20.50 -10.35
CA LYS A 53 -7.30 19.42 -11.26
C LYS A 53 -5.78 19.30 -11.40
N PHE A 54 -5.09 20.43 -11.48
CA PHE A 54 -3.64 20.44 -11.64
C PHE A 54 -2.92 20.82 -10.35
N ALA A 55 -3.63 20.84 -9.24
CA ALA A 55 -3.07 21.15 -7.93
C ALA A 55 -3.29 19.97 -7.01
N LEU A 56 -4.22 20.07 -6.06
CA LEU A 56 -4.41 19.01 -5.04
C LEU A 56 -4.76 17.66 -5.66
N ALA A 57 -5.65 17.64 -6.65
CA ALA A 57 -6.02 16.39 -7.31
C ALA A 57 -4.82 15.74 -7.97
N SER A 58 -3.98 16.52 -8.64
CA SER A 58 -2.76 16.03 -9.27
C SER A 58 -1.79 15.48 -8.22
N GLN A 59 -1.63 16.17 -7.10
CA GLN A 59 -0.73 15.72 -6.04
C GLN A 59 -1.22 14.42 -5.40
N LEU A 60 -2.51 14.27 -5.21
CA LEU A 60 -3.08 13.02 -4.71
C LEU A 60 -2.76 11.86 -5.64
N ARG A 61 -2.99 12.06 -6.94
CA ARG A 61 -2.73 11.00 -7.91
C ARG A 61 -1.25 10.66 -7.97
N ARG A 62 -0.38 11.66 -7.95
CA ARG A 62 1.07 11.42 -7.97
C ARG A 62 1.54 10.68 -6.73
N ALA A 63 1.05 11.06 -5.56
CA ALA A 63 1.42 10.36 -4.34
C ALA A 63 0.96 8.90 -4.39
N ALA A 64 -0.26 8.66 -4.88
CA ALA A 64 -0.79 7.30 -4.95
C ALA A 64 0.01 6.42 -5.91
N THR A 65 0.38 6.95 -7.08
CA THR A 65 1.20 6.19 -8.02
C THR A 65 2.61 5.99 -7.49
N SER A 66 3.12 6.94 -6.70
CA SER A 66 4.44 6.82 -6.10
C SER A 66 4.50 5.64 -5.12
N VAL A 67 3.41 5.37 -4.39
CA VAL A 67 3.41 4.23 -3.45
C VAL A 67 3.69 2.92 -4.20
N THR A 68 2.88 2.62 -5.22
CA THR A 68 3.03 1.37 -5.96
C THR A 68 4.34 1.33 -6.74
N ALA A 69 4.74 2.45 -7.32
CA ALA A 69 5.96 2.51 -8.12
C ALA A 69 7.20 2.25 -7.27
N ASN A 70 7.26 2.81 -6.07
CA ASN A 70 8.40 2.58 -5.19
C ASN A 70 8.47 1.14 -4.69
N ILE A 71 7.33 0.52 -4.41
CA ILE A 71 7.31 -0.88 -4.01
C ILE A 71 7.84 -1.75 -5.16
N ALA A 72 7.34 -1.52 -6.36
CA ALA A 72 7.74 -2.30 -7.53
C ALA A 72 9.22 -2.10 -7.85
N GLU A 73 9.68 -0.86 -7.80
CA GLU A 73 11.08 -0.54 -8.09
C GLU A 73 12.00 -1.19 -7.06
N GLY A 74 11.63 -1.12 -5.78
CA GLY A 74 12.44 -1.74 -4.73
C GLY A 74 12.56 -3.25 -4.92
N PHE A 75 11.46 -3.89 -5.28
CA PHE A 75 11.46 -5.31 -5.56
C PHE A 75 12.40 -5.64 -6.72
N GLY A 76 12.38 -4.81 -7.76
CA GLY A 76 13.16 -5.05 -8.96
C GLY A 76 14.66 -4.79 -8.82
N ARG A 77 15.06 -4.15 -7.74
CA ARG A 77 16.50 -3.84 -7.56
C ARG A 77 17.30 -4.97 -6.93
N PHE A 78 16.62 -5.96 -6.34
CA PHE A 78 17.23 -7.17 -5.79
C PHE A 78 18.19 -6.95 -4.63
N GLY A 79 18.55 -5.71 -4.29
CA GLY A 79 19.37 -5.42 -3.12
C GLY A 79 18.47 -5.11 -1.93
N TYR A 80 18.72 -5.74 -0.79
CA TYR A 80 17.86 -5.52 0.38
C TYR A 80 17.91 -4.08 0.88
N GLN A 81 19.09 -3.47 0.83
CA GLN A 81 19.26 -2.08 1.26
C GLN A 81 18.47 -1.13 0.35
N GLU A 82 18.57 -1.34 -0.95
CA GLU A 82 17.86 -0.51 -1.93
C GLU A 82 16.36 -0.72 -1.81
N ASN A 83 15.93 -1.97 -1.62
CA ASN A 83 14.52 -2.27 -1.44
C ASN A 83 13.98 -1.57 -0.19
N ALA A 84 14.74 -1.60 0.90
CA ALA A 84 14.33 -0.92 2.13
C ALA A 84 14.19 0.58 1.90
N GLN A 85 15.09 1.19 1.15
CA GLN A 85 15.05 2.61 0.84
C GLN A 85 13.77 2.96 0.05
N MET A 86 13.44 2.13 -0.94
CA MET A 86 12.23 2.34 -1.74
C MET A 86 10.98 2.17 -0.88
N CYS A 87 10.99 1.24 0.06
CA CYS A 87 9.87 1.07 1.00
C CYS A 87 9.67 2.32 1.85
N ARG A 88 10.75 2.95 2.28
CA ARG A 88 10.66 4.19 3.05
C ARG A 88 10.06 5.31 2.23
N GLN A 89 10.44 5.40 0.94
CA GLN A 89 9.85 6.38 0.06
C GLN A 89 8.37 6.12 -0.18
N ALA A 90 8.00 4.87 -0.37
CA ALA A 90 6.59 4.50 -0.52
C ALA A 90 5.81 4.91 0.72
N ARG A 91 6.36 4.66 1.90
CA ARG A 91 5.70 5.02 3.16
C ARG A 91 5.50 6.54 3.26
N GLY A 92 6.51 7.30 2.85
CA GLY A 92 6.39 8.76 2.82
C GLY A 92 5.24 9.21 1.93
N SER A 93 5.07 8.56 0.78
CA SER A 93 3.98 8.88 -0.14
C SER A 93 2.62 8.54 0.45
N VAL A 94 2.53 7.46 1.24
CA VAL A 94 1.29 7.13 1.94
C VAL A 94 0.93 8.25 2.93
N TYR A 95 1.90 8.76 3.66
CA TYR A 95 1.65 9.83 4.60
C TYR A 95 1.28 11.14 3.90
N GLU A 96 1.83 11.37 2.70
CA GLU A 96 1.43 12.51 1.90
C GLU A 96 -0.03 12.40 1.50
N ILE A 97 -0.50 11.21 1.11
CA ILE A 97 -1.91 10.99 0.82
C ILE A 97 -2.76 11.34 2.04
N ARG A 98 -2.34 10.88 3.21
CA ARG A 98 -3.08 11.12 4.45
C ARG A 98 -3.20 12.61 4.73
N ASP A 99 -2.12 13.37 4.52
CA ASP A 99 -2.16 14.82 4.69
C ASP A 99 -3.12 15.46 3.70
N HIS A 100 -3.05 15.06 2.43
CA HIS A 100 -3.94 15.64 1.42
C HIS A 100 -5.41 15.33 1.70
N LEU A 101 -5.71 14.20 2.32
CA LEU A 101 -7.08 13.88 2.70
C LEU A 101 -7.60 14.88 3.74
N THR A 102 -6.76 15.34 4.66
CA THR A 102 -7.19 16.35 5.62
C THR A 102 -7.53 17.67 4.91
N THR A 103 -6.75 18.04 3.90
CA THR A 103 -7.05 19.21 3.11
C THR A 103 -8.39 19.08 2.40
N CYS A 104 -8.68 17.89 1.85
CA CYS A 104 -9.96 17.65 1.18
C CYS A 104 -11.14 17.86 2.13
N VAL A 105 -10.99 17.43 3.38
CA VAL A 105 -12.04 17.63 4.39
C VAL A 105 -12.15 19.11 4.76
N ASP A 106 -11.00 19.75 5.00
CA ASP A 106 -10.98 21.17 5.39
C ASP A 106 -11.65 22.06 4.34
N GLN A 107 -11.41 21.74 3.07
CA GLN A 107 -11.97 22.50 1.96
C GLN A 107 -13.37 22.02 1.58
N ARG A 108 -13.88 20.99 2.27
CA ARG A 108 -15.22 20.44 2.04
C ARG A 108 -15.39 19.86 0.64
N TYR A 109 -14.30 19.32 0.08
CA TYR A 109 -14.37 18.66 -1.22
C TYR A 109 -14.96 17.25 -1.11
N VAL A 110 -14.74 16.59 0.02
CA VAL A 110 -15.23 15.24 0.26
C VAL A 110 -15.79 15.16 1.68
N SER A 111 -16.65 14.19 1.92
CA SER A 111 -17.21 13.99 3.24
C SER A 111 -16.14 13.46 4.20
N LEU A 112 -16.33 13.74 5.47
CA LEU A 112 -15.45 13.20 6.50
C LEU A 112 -15.45 11.68 6.48
N GLU A 113 -16.59 11.08 6.23
CA GLU A 113 -16.74 9.62 6.18
C GLU A 113 -15.88 9.02 5.07
N GLU A 114 -15.94 9.60 3.88
CA GLU A 114 -15.16 9.09 2.75
C GLU A 114 -13.66 9.29 2.98
N ALA A 115 -13.28 10.44 3.53
CA ALA A 115 -11.87 10.70 3.83
C ALA A 115 -11.37 9.70 4.88
N ARG A 116 -12.17 9.40 5.90
CA ARG A 116 -11.78 8.43 6.92
C ARG A 116 -11.62 7.03 6.34
N ARG A 117 -12.49 6.66 5.40
CA ARG A 117 -12.39 5.35 4.75
C ARG A 117 -11.05 5.21 4.03
N LEU A 118 -10.68 6.23 3.27
CA LEU A 118 -9.40 6.19 2.56
C LEU A 118 -8.22 6.31 3.51
N ASP A 119 -8.35 7.07 4.58
CA ASP A 119 -7.27 7.19 5.55
C ASP A 119 -7.00 5.85 6.25
N ARG A 120 -8.06 5.10 6.58
CA ARG A 120 -7.87 3.76 7.16
C ARG A 120 -7.15 2.84 6.19
N LEU A 121 -7.50 2.91 4.92
CA LEU A 121 -6.84 2.12 3.89
C LEU A 121 -5.37 2.51 3.77
N ALA A 122 -5.09 3.82 3.80
CA ALA A 122 -3.71 4.32 3.77
C ALA A 122 -2.92 3.84 4.98
N GLN A 123 -3.53 3.88 6.18
CA GLN A 123 -2.87 3.39 7.39
C GLN A 123 -2.54 1.90 7.28
N ARG A 124 -3.45 1.12 6.70
CA ARG A 124 -3.20 -0.30 6.51
C ARG A 124 -2.01 -0.52 5.58
N VAL A 125 -1.93 0.23 4.50
CA VAL A 125 -0.79 0.12 3.58
C VAL A 125 0.50 0.47 4.31
N ALA A 126 0.49 1.52 5.13
CA ALA A 126 1.67 1.91 5.90
C ALA A 126 2.09 0.79 6.85
N GLN A 127 1.14 0.14 7.52
CA GLN A 127 1.44 -0.97 8.40
C GLN A 127 2.05 -2.15 7.64
N MET A 128 1.51 -2.46 6.47
CA MET A 128 2.03 -3.53 5.63
C MET A 128 3.42 -3.19 5.10
N LEU A 129 3.66 -1.93 4.76
CA LEU A 129 4.99 -1.48 4.37
C LEU A 129 6.00 -1.66 5.49
N ASN A 130 5.61 -1.34 6.72
CA ASN A 130 6.48 -1.54 7.87
C ASN A 130 6.84 -3.01 8.05
N GLY A 131 5.87 -3.90 7.86
CA GLY A 131 6.12 -5.34 7.94
C GLY A 131 7.04 -5.82 6.85
N TYR A 132 6.80 -5.37 5.63
CA TYR A 132 7.62 -5.73 4.48
C TYR A 132 9.05 -5.21 4.66
N LEU A 133 9.19 -3.99 5.16
CA LEU A 133 10.50 -3.40 5.43
C LEU A 133 11.26 -4.22 6.47
N ARG A 134 10.59 -4.61 7.56
CA ARG A 134 11.23 -5.45 8.58
C ARG A 134 11.70 -6.78 8.01
N SER A 135 10.89 -7.41 7.17
CA SER A 135 11.25 -8.67 6.53
C SER A 135 12.47 -8.50 5.62
N THR A 136 12.51 -7.42 4.87
CA THR A 136 13.62 -7.12 3.97
C THR A 136 14.91 -6.93 4.74
N LEU A 137 14.87 -6.18 5.84
CA LEU A 137 16.05 -5.95 6.66
C LEU A 137 16.49 -7.20 7.41
N ALA A 138 15.54 -8.06 7.78
CA ALA A 138 15.86 -9.33 8.41
C ALA A 138 16.60 -10.24 7.46
N LEU A 139 16.19 -10.27 6.18
CA LEU A 139 16.88 -11.05 5.16
C LEU A 139 18.30 -10.54 4.94
N LYS A 140 18.48 -9.22 4.92
CA LYS A 140 19.81 -8.63 4.80
C LYS A 140 20.70 -9.03 5.95
N ALA A 141 20.19 -8.99 7.17
CA ALA A 141 20.95 -9.36 8.35
C ALA A 141 21.35 -10.83 8.34
N ALA A 142 20.43 -11.70 7.91
CA ALA A 142 20.70 -13.13 7.82
C ALA A 142 21.79 -13.42 6.80
N GLU A 143 21.78 -12.68 5.67
CA GLU A 143 22.77 -12.87 4.64
C GLU A 143 24.16 -12.39 5.08
N SER A 144 24.19 -11.32 5.87
CA SER A 144 25.44 -10.76 6.39
C SER A 144 26.04 -11.58 7.51
N GLY A 145 25.20 -12.31 8.21
CA GLY A 145 25.65 -13.16 9.30
C GLY A 145 26.21 -14.45 8.80
#